data_6911e2374879bcf3f38180321a9e7f45
#
_entry.id   6911e2374879bcf3f38180321a9e7f45
#
_cell.length_a   1.000
_cell.length_b   1.000
_cell.length_c   1.000
_cell.angle_alpha   90.00
_cell.angle_beta   90.00
_cell.angle_gamma   90.00
#
_symmetry.space_group_name_H-M   'P 1'
#
loop_
_entity.id
_entity.type
_entity.pdbx_description
1 polymer ?
#
loop_
_entity_poly.entity_id
_entity_poly.type
_entity_poly.pdbx_seq_one_letter_code
_entity_poly.pdbx_strand_id
1 'polypeptide(L)'
;MVELTLTLSKFTYLLSATLTIGFLLAIIFFAKNLHGHIRENHKTLRSKAGIAAWIWAVATVIYIVATLASVLDVSLFEALDFTTLRSFITQISLGKFLAIQLLGAVIVAIWVKRCQRITQATLVLLLALVALSAPIFQSHSASGGSHLMAIGTLLVHVVAITMWVGGLIVILISTEFDKKIALERFSRLAFWAAISVVVSGVINAWIRMNFVGSWQGNYAVLLSMKIILTLLLLAFAAKARKLLAGKINKLITLESVVMLMTLFIGTLLSQSNPPTRPGAVDPLESQVGLSFPGSPDLKTWVFEYQPDAFTLALLIISLLLYLKGVRILHSRGDRWPLGRTISFVIGILIVNYAVNGAIGVYSHFGFSYHMIEHMILGMIAPIALVLGAPITLALRTLPAGRDSEEEGPRNILIRFLHSRYAKFMTNPVVALLIFDGSLFALYFTGLFGTLMGSHLGHLFMNLHFLLAGALFFHVIVGVDPNPNRPPNVVRMVILFAAMSIHAFFSIALMSATTLMDGGYYTSIGNPLNLDLLENQYAGGAIGWAMGEIPILIALTAAFIQWMREDKKETERIDRKAARASAMGESDDLAKYNQFLAELARKENKNN
;
A
#
# COMPACT_ATOMS: atom_id res chain seq x y z
N MET A 1 -10.20 0.56 -38.84
CA MET A 1 -9.56 1.81 -38.37
C MET A 1 -9.63 1.90 -36.83
N VAL A 2 -10.80 1.70 -36.20
CA VAL A 2 -11.01 1.76 -34.74
C VAL A 2 -10.08 0.82 -34.00
N GLU A 3 -10.00 -0.46 -34.35
CA GLU A 3 -9.13 -1.44 -33.67
C GLU A 3 -7.63 -1.11 -33.75
N LEU A 4 -7.18 -0.58 -34.90
CA LEU A 4 -5.78 -0.15 -35.04
C LEU A 4 -5.50 1.05 -34.13
N THR A 5 -6.40 2.03 -34.10
CA THR A 5 -6.28 3.21 -33.21
C THR A 5 -6.31 2.79 -31.74
N LEU A 6 -7.19 1.85 -31.39
CA LEU A 6 -7.26 1.28 -30.03
C LEU A 6 -5.93 0.64 -29.62
N THR A 7 -5.36 -0.20 -30.48
CA THR A 7 -4.08 -0.89 -30.20
C THR A 7 -2.91 0.08 -30.11
N LEU A 8 -2.78 1.00 -31.09
CA LEU A 8 -1.68 1.95 -31.12
C LEU A 8 -1.77 2.96 -29.96
N SER A 9 -2.94 3.47 -29.64
CA SER A 9 -3.11 4.39 -28.50
C SER A 9 -2.82 3.70 -27.16
N LYS A 10 -3.25 2.43 -27.00
CA LYS A 10 -2.93 1.62 -25.82
C LYS A 10 -1.42 1.40 -25.68
N PHE A 11 -0.75 0.99 -26.75
CA PHE A 11 0.70 0.82 -26.74
C PHE A 11 1.42 2.12 -26.43
N THR A 12 0.99 3.24 -27.04
CA THR A 12 1.61 4.55 -26.84
C THR A 12 1.46 5.04 -25.41
N TYR A 13 0.26 4.91 -24.79
CA TYR A 13 0.13 5.31 -23.40
C TYR A 13 0.93 4.40 -22.44
N LEU A 14 0.98 3.09 -22.68
CA LEU A 14 1.78 2.17 -21.86
C LEU A 14 3.27 2.48 -21.97
N LEU A 15 3.77 2.72 -23.18
CA LEU A 15 5.17 3.06 -23.41
C LEU A 15 5.53 4.40 -22.77
N SER A 16 4.72 5.43 -22.98
CA SER A 16 4.98 6.76 -22.42
C SER A 16 4.84 6.80 -20.90
N ALA A 17 3.90 6.06 -20.31
CA ALA A 17 3.83 5.85 -18.86
C ALA A 17 5.09 5.13 -18.34
N THR A 18 5.53 4.06 -19.04
CA THR A 18 6.75 3.32 -18.73
C THR A 18 7.98 4.23 -18.76
N LEU A 19 8.11 5.10 -19.76
CA LEU A 19 9.19 6.09 -19.84
C LEU A 19 9.11 7.13 -18.72
N THR A 20 7.91 7.62 -18.40
CA THR A 20 7.68 8.55 -17.28
C THR A 20 8.16 7.94 -15.97
N ILE A 21 7.76 6.70 -15.67
CA ILE A 21 8.21 5.94 -14.49
C ILE A 21 9.73 5.74 -14.53
N GLY A 22 10.30 5.38 -15.68
CA GLY A 22 11.73 5.21 -15.86
C GLY A 22 12.53 6.50 -15.59
N PHE A 23 12.09 7.65 -16.06
CA PHE A 23 12.72 8.94 -15.76
C PHE A 23 12.60 9.32 -14.28
N LEU A 24 11.45 9.05 -13.64
CA LEU A 24 11.29 9.26 -12.20
C LEU A 24 12.21 8.34 -11.39
N LEU A 25 12.35 7.07 -11.78
CA LEU A 25 13.34 6.15 -11.19
C LEU A 25 14.77 6.66 -11.37
N ALA A 26 15.09 7.20 -12.55
CA ALA A 26 16.41 7.78 -12.79
C ALA A 26 16.70 8.95 -11.86
N ILE A 27 15.75 9.85 -11.66
CA ILE A 27 15.86 10.99 -10.75
C ILE A 27 16.06 10.53 -9.30
N ILE A 28 15.32 9.49 -8.86
CA ILE A 28 15.29 9.06 -7.46
C ILE A 28 16.48 8.14 -7.13
N PHE A 29 16.79 7.18 -8.01
CA PHE A 29 17.72 6.09 -7.71
C PHE A 29 19.01 6.07 -8.52
N PHE A 30 19.01 6.53 -9.79
CA PHE A 30 20.18 6.40 -10.67
C PHE A 30 21.07 7.63 -10.62
N ALA A 31 20.48 8.80 -10.62
CA ALA A 31 21.19 10.06 -10.51
C ALA A 31 21.62 10.33 -9.05
N LYS A 32 22.81 10.94 -8.87
CA LYS A 32 23.25 11.40 -7.55
C LYS A 32 22.46 12.65 -7.15
N ASN A 33 21.95 12.66 -5.94
CA ASN A 33 21.31 13.84 -5.35
C ASN A 33 22.32 14.66 -4.52
N LEU A 34 21.96 15.88 -4.18
CA LEU A 34 22.73 16.76 -3.30
C LEU A 34 21.88 17.08 -2.06
N HIS A 35 22.16 16.43 -0.94
CA HIS A 35 21.39 16.57 0.31
C HIS A 35 19.87 16.44 0.10
N GLY A 36 19.44 15.48 -0.72
CA GLY A 36 18.05 15.24 -1.07
C GLY A 36 17.46 16.20 -2.11
N HIS A 37 18.25 17.14 -2.63
CA HIS A 37 17.86 17.99 -3.76
C HIS A 37 18.28 17.38 -5.10
N ILE A 38 17.44 17.56 -6.10
CA ILE A 38 17.74 17.15 -7.47
C ILE A 38 18.73 18.16 -8.05
N ARG A 39 19.91 17.68 -8.49
CA ARG A 39 20.95 18.55 -9.06
C ARG A 39 20.45 19.28 -10.31
N GLU A 40 20.98 20.47 -10.56
CA GLU A 40 20.57 21.31 -11.70
C GLU A 40 20.81 20.63 -13.07
N ASN A 41 21.92 19.91 -13.22
CA ASN A 41 22.21 19.13 -14.43
C ASN A 41 21.20 18.02 -14.73
N HIS A 42 20.30 17.68 -13.79
CA HIS A 42 19.21 16.73 -13.99
C HIS A 42 17.86 17.40 -14.36
N LYS A 43 17.86 18.71 -14.71
CA LYS A 43 16.66 19.42 -15.21
C LYS A 43 16.11 18.76 -16.48
N THR A 44 16.99 18.28 -17.35
CA THR A 44 16.64 17.54 -18.57
C THR A 44 15.85 16.27 -18.29
N LEU A 45 16.20 15.51 -17.26
CA LEU A 45 15.43 14.31 -16.87
C LEU A 45 13.99 14.65 -16.47
N ARG A 46 13.80 15.74 -15.70
CA ARG A 46 12.45 16.22 -15.32
C ARG A 46 11.65 16.68 -16.53
N SER A 47 12.31 17.37 -17.48
CA SER A 47 11.67 17.82 -18.71
C SER A 47 11.23 16.64 -19.57
N LYS A 48 12.12 15.65 -19.78
CA LYS A 48 11.83 14.41 -20.52
C LYS A 48 10.70 13.60 -19.85
N ALA A 49 10.71 13.47 -18.52
CA ALA A 49 9.62 12.85 -17.76
C ALA A 49 8.29 13.59 -17.98
N GLY A 50 8.29 14.92 -17.97
CA GLY A 50 7.11 15.73 -18.23
C GLY A 50 6.59 15.60 -19.66
N ILE A 51 7.46 15.52 -20.66
CA ILE A 51 7.08 15.29 -22.05
C ILE A 51 6.44 13.90 -22.20
N ALA A 52 7.08 12.87 -21.64
CA ALA A 52 6.55 11.51 -21.67
C ALA A 52 5.18 11.44 -20.98
N ALA A 53 4.98 12.12 -19.85
CA ALA A 53 3.70 12.16 -19.15
C ALA A 53 2.60 12.90 -19.95
N TRP A 54 2.95 13.96 -20.70
CA TRP A 54 1.98 14.59 -21.61
C TRP A 54 1.61 13.68 -22.79
N ILE A 55 2.58 12.97 -23.38
CA ILE A 55 2.28 11.96 -24.41
C ILE A 55 1.39 10.86 -23.83
N TRP A 56 1.62 10.44 -22.59
CA TRP A 56 0.75 9.49 -21.88
C TRP A 56 -0.68 10.03 -21.75
N ALA A 57 -0.85 11.28 -21.29
CA ALA A 57 -2.16 11.90 -21.16
C ALA A 57 -2.90 11.99 -22.50
N VAL A 58 -2.24 12.46 -23.56
CA VAL A 58 -2.84 12.57 -24.91
C VAL A 58 -3.21 11.18 -25.46
N ALA A 59 -2.29 10.20 -25.35
CA ALA A 59 -2.57 8.84 -25.80
C ALA A 59 -3.72 8.20 -25.01
N THR A 60 -3.88 8.52 -23.72
CA THR A 60 -5.04 8.09 -22.91
C THR A 60 -6.34 8.69 -23.42
N VAL A 61 -6.38 9.97 -23.82
CA VAL A 61 -7.58 10.58 -24.43
C VAL A 61 -7.97 9.84 -25.71
N ILE A 62 -6.99 9.61 -26.60
CA ILE A 62 -7.23 8.87 -27.85
C ILE A 62 -7.74 7.46 -27.55
N TYR A 63 -7.17 6.80 -26.55
CA TYR A 63 -7.57 5.46 -26.12
C TYR A 63 -9.00 5.44 -25.55
N ILE A 64 -9.41 6.46 -24.78
CA ILE A 64 -10.80 6.60 -24.28
C ILE A 64 -11.78 6.66 -25.45
N VAL A 65 -11.53 7.52 -26.44
CA VAL A 65 -12.39 7.68 -27.62
C VAL A 65 -12.42 6.40 -28.45
N ALA A 66 -11.27 5.77 -28.68
CA ALA A 66 -11.19 4.52 -29.43
C ALA A 66 -11.89 3.35 -28.71
N THR A 67 -11.80 3.30 -27.37
CA THR A 67 -12.52 2.30 -26.56
C THR A 67 -14.03 2.51 -26.67
N LEU A 68 -14.50 3.74 -26.55
CA LEU A 68 -15.92 4.07 -26.71
C LEU A 68 -16.45 3.73 -28.10
N ALA A 69 -15.70 4.08 -29.15
CA ALA A 69 -16.01 3.73 -30.53
C ALA A 69 -16.11 2.21 -30.74
N SER A 70 -15.17 1.45 -30.14
CA SER A 70 -15.17 -0.01 -30.22
C SER A 70 -16.33 -0.66 -29.46
N VAL A 71 -16.72 -0.11 -28.30
CA VAL A 71 -17.82 -0.65 -27.48
C VAL A 71 -19.18 -0.40 -28.13
N LEU A 72 -19.34 0.75 -28.78
CA LEU A 72 -20.60 1.13 -29.45
C LEU A 72 -20.68 0.68 -30.90
N ASP A 73 -19.60 0.12 -31.44
CA ASP A 73 -19.45 -0.24 -32.86
C ASP A 73 -19.77 0.94 -33.84
N VAL A 74 -19.20 2.12 -33.48
CA VAL A 74 -19.37 3.36 -34.26
C VAL A 74 -18.01 3.88 -34.73
N SER A 75 -18.05 4.91 -35.60
CA SER A 75 -16.83 5.59 -36.04
C SER A 75 -16.18 6.40 -34.91
N LEU A 76 -14.85 6.70 -35.02
CA LEU A 76 -14.15 7.54 -34.06
C LEU A 76 -14.75 8.94 -33.90
N PHE A 77 -15.33 9.49 -34.99
CA PHE A 77 -15.95 10.82 -34.98
C PHE A 77 -17.31 10.81 -34.27
N GLU A 78 -18.11 9.78 -34.44
CA GLU A 78 -19.38 9.61 -33.72
C GLU A 78 -19.15 9.40 -32.22
N ALA A 79 -18.07 8.71 -31.83
CA ALA A 79 -17.70 8.54 -30.43
C ALA A 79 -17.26 9.85 -29.74
N LEU A 80 -17.02 10.94 -30.49
CA LEU A 80 -16.70 12.27 -29.92
C LEU A 80 -17.95 13.04 -29.45
N ASP A 81 -19.18 12.48 -29.60
CA ASP A 81 -20.37 13.10 -29.03
C ASP A 81 -20.18 13.33 -27.51
N PHE A 82 -20.38 14.60 -27.11
CA PHE A 82 -20.13 15.02 -25.72
C PHE A 82 -21.01 14.28 -24.72
N THR A 83 -22.26 14.03 -25.04
CA THR A 83 -23.22 13.37 -24.16
C THR A 83 -22.82 11.92 -23.90
N THR A 84 -22.47 11.22 -24.98
CA THR A 84 -22.03 9.82 -24.96
C THR A 84 -20.69 9.68 -24.21
N LEU A 85 -19.73 10.56 -24.51
CA LEU A 85 -18.43 10.57 -23.83
C LEU A 85 -18.56 10.88 -22.33
N ARG A 86 -19.42 11.85 -21.97
CA ARG A 86 -19.71 12.17 -20.57
C ARG A 86 -20.34 10.97 -19.86
N SER A 87 -21.31 10.31 -20.46
CA SER A 87 -21.95 9.12 -19.89
C SER A 87 -20.95 7.98 -19.70
N PHE A 88 -20.08 7.74 -20.68
CA PHE A 88 -19.01 6.76 -20.56
C PHE A 88 -18.08 7.02 -19.36
N ILE A 89 -17.63 8.27 -19.20
CA ILE A 89 -16.69 8.66 -18.13
C ILE A 89 -17.37 8.66 -16.75
N THR A 90 -18.67 9.03 -16.67
CA THR A 90 -19.34 9.22 -15.36
C THR A 90 -20.15 8.00 -14.90
N GLN A 91 -20.60 7.14 -15.80
CA GLN A 91 -21.51 6.03 -15.47
C GLN A 91 -20.83 4.67 -15.63
N ILE A 92 -19.97 4.49 -16.65
CA ILE A 92 -19.32 3.20 -16.93
C ILE A 92 -18.01 3.09 -16.13
N SER A 93 -17.83 1.99 -15.41
CA SER A 93 -16.67 1.79 -14.54
C SER A 93 -15.34 1.90 -15.28
N LEU A 94 -15.23 1.32 -16.49
CA LEU A 94 -14.02 1.43 -17.31
C LEU A 94 -13.69 2.89 -17.66
N GLY A 95 -14.70 3.66 -18.05
CA GLY A 95 -14.55 5.10 -18.35
C GLY A 95 -14.08 5.90 -17.13
N LYS A 96 -14.63 5.63 -15.94
CA LYS A 96 -14.20 6.25 -14.67
C LYS A 96 -12.72 5.98 -14.39
N PHE A 97 -12.26 4.74 -14.50
CA PHE A 97 -10.85 4.39 -14.23
C PHE A 97 -9.90 4.96 -15.28
N LEU A 98 -10.31 5.04 -16.54
CA LEU A 98 -9.52 5.72 -17.59
C LEU A 98 -9.45 7.24 -17.35
N ALA A 99 -10.51 7.85 -16.84
CA ALA A 99 -10.51 9.26 -16.45
C ALA A 99 -9.57 9.51 -15.24
N ILE A 100 -9.56 8.61 -14.25
CA ILE A 100 -8.61 8.66 -13.13
C ILE A 100 -7.17 8.55 -13.65
N GLN A 101 -6.90 7.63 -14.58
CA GLN A 101 -5.59 7.51 -15.23
C GLN A 101 -5.19 8.80 -15.94
N LEU A 102 -6.10 9.40 -16.72
CA LEU A 102 -5.85 10.65 -17.43
C LEU A 102 -5.54 11.78 -16.46
N LEU A 103 -6.35 11.95 -15.42
CA LEU A 103 -6.13 12.98 -14.39
C LEU A 103 -4.78 12.80 -13.71
N GLY A 104 -4.44 11.56 -13.34
CA GLY A 104 -3.15 11.23 -12.75
C GLY A 104 -1.98 11.54 -13.68
N ALA A 105 -2.08 11.19 -14.98
CA ALA A 105 -1.05 11.50 -15.98
C ALA A 105 -0.84 13.01 -16.13
N VAL A 106 -1.92 13.81 -16.17
CA VAL A 106 -1.86 15.28 -16.23
C VAL A 106 -1.20 15.86 -14.99
N ILE A 107 -1.59 15.40 -13.79
CA ILE A 107 -0.97 15.85 -12.53
C ILE A 107 0.52 15.52 -12.52
N VAL A 108 0.90 14.31 -12.91
CA VAL A 108 2.31 13.89 -13.03
C VAL A 108 3.06 14.80 -14.02
N ALA A 109 2.49 15.09 -15.19
CA ALA A 109 3.13 15.95 -16.21
C ALA A 109 3.40 17.37 -15.71
N ILE A 110 2.48 17.92 -14.91
CA ILE A 110 2.61 19.26 -14.33
C ILE A 110 3.62 19.26 -13.16
N TRP A 111 3.52 18.30 -12.25
CA TRP A 111 4.31 18.30 -11.01
C TRP A 111 5.75 17.86 -11.19
N VAL A 112 6.03 16.91 -12.09
CA VAL A 112 7.40 16.41 -12.30
C VAL A 112 8.39 17.53 -12.64
N LYS A 113 7.98 18.53 -13.43
CA LYS A 113 8.80 19.70 -13.80
C LYS A 113 9.12 20.59 -12.60
N ARG A 114 8.25 20.60 -11.57
CA ARG A 114 8.38 21.42 -10.35
C ARG A 114 9.13 20.72 -9.23
N CYS A 115 9.41 19.42 -9.36
CA CYS A 115 10.13 18.66 -8.33
C CYS A 115 11.54 19.20 -8.12
N GLN A 116 11.85 19.63 -6.91
CA GLN A 116 13.19 20.06 -6.50
C GLN A 116 13.86 19.03 -5.57
N ARG A 117 13.07 18.18 -4.90
CA ARG A 117 13.55 17.20 -3.93
C ARG A 117 13.17 15.77 -4.37
N ILE A 118 14.01 14.81 -3.96
CA ILE A 118 13.76 13.38 -4.20
C ILE A 118 12.44 12.94 -3.60
N THR A 119 12.07 13.44 -2.42
CA THR A 119 10.78 13.11 -1.78
C THR A 119 9.58 13.51 -2.63
N GLN A 120 9.64 14.67 -3.29
CA GLN A 120 8.59 15.11 -4.23
C GLN A 120 8.55 14.20 -5.47
N ALA A 121 9.72 13.85 -6.03
CA ALA A 121 9.79 12.93 -7.17
C ALA A 121 9.25 11.53 -6.79
N THR A 122 9.51 11.05 -5.56
CA THR A 122 8.97 9.78 -5.05
C THR A 122 7.44 9.82 -4.95
N LEU A 123 6.84 10.92 -4.47
CA LEU A 123 5.39 11.07 -4.43
C LEU A 123 4.79 11.09 -5.85
N VAL A 124 5.46 11.77 -6.80
CA VAL A 124 5.03 11.76 -8.21
C VAL A 124 5.16 10.38 -8.83
N LEU A 125 6.20 9.61 -8.48
CA LEU A 125 6.35 8.21 -8.91
C LEU A 125 5.21 7.33 -8.38
N LEU A 126 4.87 7.45 -7.10
CA LEU A 126 3.75 6.70 -6.52
C LEU A 126 2.43 7.07 -7.21
N LEU A 127 2.19 8.36 -7.45
CA LEU A 127 1.01 8.81 -8.20
C LEU A 127 0.98 8.24 -9.61
N ALA A 128 2.12 8.22 -10.32
CA ALA A 128 2.21 7.64 -11.67
C ALA A 128 1.91 6.13 -11.67
N LEU A 129 2.40 5.38 -10.68
CA LEU A 129 2.10 3.95 -10.53
C LEU A 129 0.62 3.72 -10.23
N VAL A 130 0.02 4.49 -9.33
CA VAL A 130 -1.42 4.42 -9.01
C VAL A 130 -2.27 4.75 -10.24
N ALA A 131 -1.95 5.84 -10.95
CA ALA A 131 -2.67 6.25 -12.15
C ALA A 131 -2.61 5.18 -13.26
N LEU A 132 -1.43 4.61 -13.51
CA LEU A 132 -1.26 3.54 -14.49
C LEU A 132 -2.03 2.28 -14.11
N SER A 133 -2.17 2.02 -12.83
CA SER A 133 -2.83 0.81 -12.30
C SER A 133 -4.36 0.92 -12.31
N ALA A 134 -4.93 2.12 -12.37
CA ALA A 134 -6.37 2.32 -12.24
C ALA A 134 -7.22 1.50 -13.22
N PRO A 135 -6.94 1.41 -14.54
CA PRO A 135 -7.76 0.63 -15.46
C PRO A 135 -7.66 -0.89 -15.28
N ILE A 136 -6.66 -1.38 -14.52
CA ILE A 136 -6.46 -2.82 -14.29
C ILE A 136 -7.66 -3.41 -13.53
N PHE A 137 -8.27 -2.64 -12.64
CA PHE A 137 -9.43 -3.07 -11.84
C PHE A 137 -10.70 -3.33 -12.67
N GLN A 138 -10.72 -2.91 -13.93
CA GLN A 138 -11.81 -3.17 -14.89
C GLN A 138 -11.35 -3.97 -16.11
N SER A 139 -10.21 -4.65 -16.02
CA SER A 139 -9.74 -5.49 -17.12
C SER A 139 -10.59 -6.77 -17.23
N HIS A 140 -10.70 -7.31 -18.47
CA HIS A 140 -11.36 -8.60 -18.74
C HIS A 140 -10.76 -9.79 -17.94
N SER A 141 -9.71 -9.59 -17.17
CA SER A 141 -9.21 -10.55 -16.19
C SER A 141 -10.24 -10.87 -15.10
N ALA A 142 -11.24 -10.01 -14.99
CA ALA A 142 -12.32 -10.10 -14.03
C ALA A 142 -13.39 -11.17 -14.35
N SER A 143 -13.43 -11.71 -15.55
CA SER A 143 -14.52 -12.58 -16.00
C SER A 143 -14.26 -14.09 -15.90
N GLY A 144 -13.18 -14.52 -15.27
CA GLY A 144 -12.83 -15.95 -15.28
C GLY A 144 -12.27 -16.49 -13.98
N GLY A 145 -13.10 -16.78 -12.96
CA GLY A 145 -12.73 -17.45 -11.69
C GLY A 145 -11.49 -16.86 -10.97
N SER A 146 -11.44 -16.82 -9.66
CA SER A 146 -10.32 -16.21 -8.90
C SER A 146 -10.01 -14.76 -9.33
N HIS A 147 -11.04 -13.94 -9.40
CA HIS A 147 -10.98 -12.54 -9.82
C HIS A 147 -9.89 -11.74 -9.08
N LEU A 148 -9.78 -11.92 -7.76
CA LEU A 148 -8.82 -11.23 -6.91
C LEU A 148 -7.37 -11.58 -7.27
N MET A 149 -7.13 -12.86 -7.50
CA MET A 149 -5.80 -13.34 -7.89
C MET A 149 -5.40 -12.80 -9.28
N ALA A 150 -6.34 -12.77 -10.22
CA ALA A 150 -6.08 -12.29 -11.58
C ALA A 150 -5.76 -10.79 -11.63
N ILE A 151 -6.54 -9.95 -10.94
CA ILE A 151 -6.31 -8.50 -10.86
C ILE A 151 -5.01 -8.20 -10.10
N GLY A 152 -4.83 -8.80 -8.92
CA GLY A 152 -3.66 -8.55 -8.09
C GLY A 152 -2.36 -8.96 -8.77
N THR A 153 -2.31 -10.12 -9.44
CA THR A 153 -1.13 -10.54 -10.20
C THR A 153 -0.87 -9.65 -11.41
N LEU A 154 -1.92 -9.18 -12.11
CA LEU A 154 -1.77 -8.24 -13.21
C LEU A 154 -1.22 -6.89 -12.73
N LEU A 155 -1.66 -6.41 -11.58
CA LEU A 155 -1.15 -5.19 -10.95
C LEU A 155 0.35 -5.31 -10.65
N VAL A 156 0.77 -6.38 -9.97
CA VAL A 156 2.18 -6.66 -9.70
C VAL A 156 2.97 -6.76 -11.01
N HIS A 157 2.43 -7.43 -12.02
CA HIS A 157 3.06 -7.59 -13.33
C HIS A 157 3.32 -6.24 -14.03
N VAL A 158 2.28 -5.38 -14.10
CA VAL A 158 2.38 -4.07 -14.78
C VAL A 158 3.33 -3.15 -14.04
N VAL A 159 3.28 -3.07 -12.72
CA VAL A 159 4.21 -2.27 -11.92
C VAL A 159 5.66 -2.76 -12.12
N ALA A 160 5.89 -4.06 -12.01
CA ALA A 160 7.24 -4.61 -12.13
C ALA A 160 7.82 -4.42 -13.54
N ILE A 161 7.03 -4.67 -14.60
CA ILE A 161 7.50 -4.53 -15.98
C ILE A 161 7.78 -3.07 -16.33
N THR A 162 6.96 -2.13 -15.89
CA THR A 162 7.18 -0.70 -16.17
C THR A 162 8.43 -0.17 -15.47
N MET A 163 8.71 -0.62 -14.24
CA MET A 163 9.95 -0.28 -13.55
C MET A 163 11.18 -0.91 -14.23
N TRP A 164 11.07 -2.14 -14.68
CA TRP A 164 12.18 -2.83 -15.34
C TRP A 164 12.46 -2.25 -16.72
N VAL A 165 11.46 -2.19 -17.60
CA VAL A 165 11.59 -1.68 -18.98
C VAL A 165 11.93 -0.20 -18.97
N GLY A 166 11.19 0.61 -18.19
CA GLY A 166 11.40 2.05 -18.11
C GLY A 166 12.78 2.40 -17.55
N GLY A 167 13.23 1.69 -16.51
CA GLY A 167 14.56 1.88 -15.93
C GLY A 167 15.68 1.60 -16.94
N LEU A 168 15.61 0.47 -17.67
CA LEU A 168 16.64 0.10 -18.64
C LEU A 168 16.70 1.06 -19.83
N ILE A 169 15.54 1.39 -20.42
CA ILE A 169 15.48 2.30 -21.57
C ILE A 169 16.03 3.69 -21.17
N VAL A 170 15.65 4.21 -20.01
CA VAL A 170 16.13 5.52 -19.57
C VAL A 170 17.63 5.51 -19.30
N ILE A 171 18.21 4.44 -18.77
CA ILE A 171 19.67 4.30 -18.63
C ILE A 171 20.35 4.31 -20.01
N LEU A 172 19.73 3.66 -21.02
CA LEU A 172 20.28 3.65 -22.38
C LEU A 172 20.30 5.05 -23.02
N ILE A 173 19.19 5.78 -22.94
CA ILE A 173 18.99 7.06 -23.66
C ILE A 173 19.47 8.29 -22.90
N SER A 174 19.80 8.17 -21.62
CA SER A 174 20.22 9.30 -20.79
C SER A 174 21.74 9.43 -20.72
N THR A 175 22.19 10.67 -20.70
CA THR A 175 23.61 11.06 -20.57
C THR A 175 23.87 11.85 -19.28
N GLU A 176 22.84 12.13 -18.52
CA GLU A 176 22.86 13.05 -17.37
C GLU A 176 23.43 12.43 -16.09
N PHE A 177 23.77 11.13 -16.09
CA PHE A 177 24.34 10.43 -14.94
C PHE A 177 25.34 9.35 -15.38
N ASP A 178 26.18 8.94 -14.43
CA ASP A 178 27.14 7.86 -14.65
C ASP A 178 26.41 6.52 -14.85
N LYS A 179 26.53 5.98 -16.08
CA LYS A 179 25.87 4.73 -16.48
C LYS A 179 26.33 3.52 -15.65
N LYS A 180 27.60 3.50 -15.20
CA LYS A 180 28.12 2.39 -14.39
C LYS A 180 27.42 2.35 -13.03
N ILE A 181 27.32 3.51 -12.37
CA ILE A 181 26.62 3.64 -11.09
C ILE A 181 25.13 3.33 -11.25
N ALA A 182 24.51 3.84 -12.33
CA ALA A 182 23.10 3.60 -12.63
C ALA A 182 22.81 2.11 -12.84
N LEU A 183 23.64 1.40 -13.61
CA LEU A 183 23.50 -0.03 -13.86
C LEU A 183 23.69 -0.88 -12.59
N GLU A 184 24.63 -0.53 -11.72
CA GLU A 184 24.80 -1.20 -10.43
C GLU A 184 23.55 -1.07 -9.53
N ARG A 185 22.95 0.13 -9.50
CA ARG A 185 21.72 0.40 -8.73
C ARG A 185 20.52 -0.30 -9.36
N PHE A 186 20.40 -0.22 -10.68
CA PHE A 186 19.34 -0.83 -11.47
C PHE A 186 19.37 -2.36 -11.40
N SER A 187 20.55 -2.99 -11.41
CA SER A 187 20.69 -4.46 -11.42
C SER A 187 19.91 -5.14 -10.27
N ARG A 188 19.88 -4.53 -9.10
CA ARG A 188 19.10 -5.05 -7.96
C ARG A 188 17.59 -4.90 -8.16
N LEU A 189 17.17 -3.74 -8.67
CA LEU A 189 15.77 -3.48 -9.02
C LEU A 189 15.31 -4.44 -10.13
N ALA A 190 16.10 -4.54 -11.21
CA ALA A 190 15.83 -5.42 -12.35
C ALA A 190 15.70 -6.90 -11.95
N PHE A 191 16.53 -7.36 -11.02
CA PHE A 191 16.45 -8.75 -10.53
C PHE A 191 15.11 -9.05 -9.86
N TRP A 192 14.67 -8.19 -8.93
CA TRP A 192 13.40 -8.39 -8.24
C TRP A 192 12.20 -8.13 -9.17
N ALA A 193 12.31 -7.15 -10.05
CA ALA A 193 11.28 -6.90 -11.06
C ALA A 193 11.13 -8.08 -12.01
N ALA A 194 12.22 -8.68 -12.48
CA ALA A 194 12.19 -9.87 -13.34
C ALA A 194 11.52 -11.06 -12.64
N ILE A 195 11.86 -11.32 -11.36
CA ILE A 195 11.19 -12.37 -10.57
C ILE A 195 9.69 -12.08 -10.47
N SER A 196 9.32 -10.84 -10.13
CA SER A 196 7.92 -10.44 -10.01
C SER A 196 7.16 -10.61 -11.33
N VAL A 197 7.77 -10.22 -12.48
CA VAL A 197 7.19 -10.38 -13.82
C VAL A 197 6.98 -11.85 -14.16
N VAL A 198 7.97 -12.70 -13.87
CA VAL A 198 7.87 -14.15 -14.17
C VAL A 198 6.81 -14.79 -13.30
N VAL A 199 6.86 -14.60 -11.98
CA VAL A 199 5.91 -15.21 -11.05
C VAL A 199 4.47 -14.76 -11.35
N SER A 200 4.24 -13.45 -11.47
CA SER A 200 2.93 -12.91 -11.80
C SER A 200 2.45 -13.33 -13.19
N GLY A 201 3.37 -13.42 -14.16
CA GLY A 201 3.06 -13.89 -15.52
C GLY A 201 2.63 -15.35 -15.56
N VAL A 202 3.32 -16.23 -14.82
CA VAL A 202 2.95 -17.66 -14.70
C VAL A 202 1.57 -17.80 -14.04
N ILE A 203 1.31 -17.10 -12.95
CA ILE A 203 0.02 -17.14 -12.25
C ILE A 203 -1.10 -16.63 -13.17
N ASN A 204 -0.89 -15.49 -13.87
CA ASN A 204 -1.87 -14.97 -14.84
C ASN A 204 -2.13 -15.95 -15.99
N ALA A 205 -1.09 -16.58 -16.53
CA ALA A 205 -1.23 -17.58 -17.58
C ALA A 205 -2.00 -18.80 -17.05
N TRP A 206 -1.69 -19.27 -15.84
CA TRP A 206 -2.43 -20.35 -15.18
C TRP A 206 -3.92 -20.04 -15.06
N ILE A 207 -4.27 -18.90 -14.48
CA ILE A 207 -5.66 -18.51 -14.26
C ILE A 207 -6.43 -18.43 -15.59
N ARG A 208 -5.81 -17.94 -16.66
CA ARG A 208 -6.48 -17.71 -17.96
C ARG A 208 -6.53 -18.95 -18.86
N MET A 209 -5.49 -19.76 -18.85
CA MET A 209 -5.35 -20.91 -19.75
C MET A 209 -5.75 -22.22 -19.10
N ASN A 210 -5.85 -22.28 -17.78
CA ASN A 210 -6.06 -23.49 -16.99
C ASN A 210 -5.09 -24.65 -17.32
N PHE A 211 -3.99 -24.39 -17.97
CA PHE A 211 -2.89 -25.23 -18.47
C PHE A 211 -3.28 -26.62 -19.04
N VAL A 212 -4.54 -26.96 -19.10
CA VAL A 212 -5.04 -28.26 -19.54
C VAL A 212 -5.92 -28.06 -20.78
N GLY A 213 -5.39 -28.37 -21.94
CA GLY A 213 -6.18 -28.61 -23.15
C GLY A 213 -6.48 -27.43 -24.05
N SER A 214 -6.18 -26.20 -23.69
CA SER A 214 -6.63 -25.03 -24.47
C SER A 214 -5.52 -24.17 -25.09
N TRP A 215 -4.37 -24.76 -25.43
CA TRP A 215 -3.30 -24.07 -26.18
C TRP A 215 -3.64 -23.90 -27.67
N GLN A 216 -4.85 -23.39 -27.93
CA GLN A 216 -5.35 -23.12 -29.28
C GLN A 216 -5.84 -21.66 -29.40
N GLY A 217 -5.83 -21.13 -30.63
CA GLY A 217 -6.27 -19.79 -30.92
C GLY A 217 -5.20 -18.70 -30.74
N ASN A 218 -5.58 -17.48 -31.10
CA ASN A 218 -4.67 -16.32 -31.13
C ASN A 218 -4.10 -15.97 -29.75
N TYR A 219 -4.86 -16.18 -28.68
CA TYR A 219 -4.41 -15.91 -27.32
C TYR A 219 -3.21 -16.81 -26.93
N ALA A 220 -3.29 -18.11 -27.24
CA ALA A 220 -2.22 -19.07 -26.97
C ALA A 220 -0.94 -18.75 -27.76
N VAL A 221 -1.08 -18.34 -29.03
CA VAL A 221 0.04 -17.92 -29.87
C VAL A 221 0.74 -16.70 -29.28
N LEU A 222 0.00 -15.65 -28.94
CA LEU A 222 0.54 -14.41 -28.34
C LEU A 222 1.20 -14.68 -26.99
N LEU A 223 0.59 -15.54 -26.15
CA LEU A 223 1.16 -15.93 -24.87
C LEU A 223 2.47 -16.72 -25.06
N SER A 224 2.52 -17.65 -26.01
CA SER A 224 3.74 -18.41 -26.33
C SER A 224 4.87 -17.48 -26.82
N MET A 225 4.56 -16.54 -27.70
CA MET A 225 5.53 -15.52 -28.14
C MET A 225 6.05 -14.69 -26.95
N LYS A 226 5.17 -14.27 -26.04
CA LYS A 226 5.54 -13.52 -24.83
C LYS A 226 6.44 -14.34 -23.91
N ILE A 227 6.17 -15.64 -23.72
CA ILE A 227 7.00 -16.55 -22.94
C ILE A 227 8.40 -16.65 -23.56
N ILE A 228 8.51 -16.89 -24.87
CA ILE A 228 9.79 -16.98 -25.58
C ILE A 228 10.60 -15.70 -25.43
N LEU A 229 9.98 -14.53 -25.65
CA LEU A 229 10.63 -13.24 -25.48
C LEU A 229 11.09 -13.01 -24.03
N THR A 230 10.29 -13.44 -23.05
CA THR A 230 10.65 -13.33 -21.62
C THR A 230 11.86 -14.22 -21.29
N LEU A 231 11.90 -15.45 -21.78
CA LEU A 231 13.05 -16.34 -21.61
C LEU A 231 14.32 -15.76 -22.26
N LEU A 232 14.18 -15.14 -23.42
CA LEU A 232 15.28 -14.45 -24.10
C LEU A 232 15.80 -13.26 -23.27
N LEU A 233 14.89 -12.46 -22.68
CA LEU A 233 15.25 -11.37 -21.76
C LEU A 233 15.99 -11.87 -20.53
N LEU A 234 15.56 -12.98 -19.94
CA LEU A 234 16.25 -13.60 -18.80
C LEU A 234 17.65 -14.08 -19.18
N ALA A 235 17.81 -14.63 -20.38
CA ALA A 235 19.12 -15.03 -20.92
C ALA A 235 20.04 -13.82 -21.13
N PHE A 236 19.51 -12.70 -21.66
CA PHE A 236 20.28 -11.45 -21.78
C PHE A 236 20.69 -10.89 -20.42
N ALA A 237 19.78 -10.83 -19.45
CA ALA A 237 20.07 -10.38 -18.09
C ALA A 237 21.15 -11.26 -17.42
N ALA A 238 21.11 -12.58 -17.60
CA ALA A 238 22.14 -13.49 -17.10
C ALA A 238 23.50 -13.26 -17.77
N LYS A 239 23.51 -13.02 -19.10
CA LYS A 239 24.71 -12.73 -19.88
C LYS A 239 25.31 -11.37 -19.54
N ALA A 240 24.49 -10.34 -19.32
CA ALA A 240 24.93 -8.99 -18.96
C ALA A 240 25.75 -8.97 -17.67
N ARG A 241 25.43 -9.83 -16.71
CA ARG A 241 26.19 -9.98 -15.44
C ARG A 241 27.60 -10.53 -15.62
N LYS A 242 27.88 -11.21 -16.74
CA LYS A 242 29.17 -11.83 -17.02
C LYS A 242 30.05 -11.04 -17.98
N LEU A 243 29.53 -9.98 -18.60
CA LEU A 243 30.23 -9.23 -19.65
C LEU A 243 31.00 -8.03 -19.08
N LEU A 244 32.21 -7.80 -19.64
CA LEU A 244 33.03 -6.63 -19.40
C LEU A 244 32.45 -5.39 -20.11
N ALA A 245 32.72 -4.21 -19.54
CA ALA A 245 32.08 -2.91 -19.84
C ALA A 245 31.94 -2.51 -21.33
N GLY A 246 32.85 -2.96 -22.23
CA GLY A 246 32.83 -2.53 -23.64
C GLY A 246 31.73 -3.19 -24.51
N LYS A 247 31.20 -4.35 -24.14
CA LYS A 247 30.15 -5.07 -24.89
C LYS A 247 28.74 -4.85 -24.32
N ILE A 248 28.64 -4.18 -23.18
CA ILE A 248 27.40 -3.98 -22.43
C ILE A 248 26.39 -3.13 -23.20
N ASN A 249 26.81 -2.04 -23.88
CA ASN A 249 25.90 -1.13 -24.57
C ASN A 249 25.11 -1.82 -25.70
N LYS A 250 25.76 -2.66 -26.51
CA LYS A 250 25.08 -3.43 -27.59
C LYS A 250 24.05 -4.40 -27.02
N LEU A 251 24.40 -5.07 -25.91
CA LEU A 251 23.48 -5.99 -25.24
C LEU A 251 22.28 -5.29 -24.65
N ILE A 252 22.47 -4.15 -23.96
CA ILE A 252 21.39 -3.32 -23.40
C ILE A 252 20.46 -2.81 -24.51
N THR A 253 21.01 -2.38 -25.67
CA THR A 253 20.20 -1.97 -26.82
C THR A 253 19.33 -3.11 -27.33
N LEU A 254 19.92 -4.31 -27.51
CA LEU A 254 19.17 -5.48 -27.96
C LEU A 254 18.11 -5.90 -26.94
N GLU A 255 18.46 -5.91 -25.64
CA GLU A 255 17.53 -6.19 -24.54
C GLU A 255 16.36 -5.19 -24.56
N SER A 256 16.64 -3.88 -24.75
CA SER A 256 15.61 -2.85 -24.84
C SER A 256 14.65 -3.05 -26.03
N VAL A 257 15.17 -3.46 -27.18
CA VAL A 257 14.33 -3.77 -28.36
C VAL A 257 13.42 -4.96 -28.06
N VAL A 258 13.96 -6.05 -27.48
CA VAL A 258 13.14 -7.21 -27.10
C VAL A 258 12.11 -6.85 -26.04
N MET A 259 12.44 -5.97 -25.08
CA MET A 259 11.47 -5.45 -24.10
C MET A 259 10.33 -4.70 -24.76
N LEU A 260 10.61 -3.82 -25.74
CA LEU A 260 9.59 -3.11 -26.50
C LEU A 260 8.68 -4.06 -27.30
N MET A 261 9.25 -5.08 -27.91
CA MET A 261 8.47 -6.14 -28.57
C MET A 261 7.58 -6.88 -27.57
N THR A 262 8.13 -7.24 -26.41
CA THR A 262 7.36 -7.92 -25.35
C THR A 262 6.23 -7.05 -24.84
N LEU A 263 6.44 -5.73 -24.69
CA LEU A 263 5.41 -4.76 -24.31
C LEU A 263 4.31 -4.68 -25.36
N PHE A 264 4.69 -4.67 -26.65
CA PHE A 264 3.72 -4.63 -27.76
C PHE A 264 2.89 -5.92 -27.82
N ILE A 265 3.53 -7.10 -27.74
CA ILE A 265 2.81 -8.40 -27.66
C ILE A 265 1.91 -8.43 -26.42
N GLY A 266 2.35 -7.88 -25.28
CA GLY A 266 1.52 -7.73 -24.09
C GLY A 266 0.29 -6.84 -24.31
N THR A 267 0.41 -5.79 -25.14
CA THR A 267 -0.72 -4.94 -25.55
C THR A 267 -1.73 -5.72 -26.38
N LEU A 268 -1.27 -6.47 -27.38
CA LEU A 268 -2.14 -7.33 -28.19
C LEU A 268 -2.82 -8.41 -27.34
N LEU A 269 -2.06 -9.08 -26.47
CA LEU A 269 -2.59 -10.10 -25.58
C LEU A 269 -3.68 -9.55 -24.65
N SER A 270 -3.55 -8.31 -24.20
CA SER A 270 -4.53 -7.66 -23.30
C SER A 270 -5.85 -7.27 -24.01
N GLN A 271 -5.89 -7.32 -25.32
CA GLN A 271 -7.07 -7.07 -26.16
C GLN A 271 -7.65 -8.37 -26.73
N SER A 272 -6.93 -9.49 -26.59
CA SER A 272 -7.38 -10.80 -27.04
C SER A 272 -8.22 -11.47 -25.95
N ASN A 273 -9.32 -12.09 -26.34
CA ASN A 273 -10.14 -12.88 -25.43
C ASN A 273 -9.40 -14.16 -25.03
N PRO A 274 -9.28 -14.47 -23.73
CA PRO A 274 -8.78 -15.74 -23.27
C PRO A 274 -9.75 -16.86 -23.71
N PRO A 275 -9.28 -18.12 -23.77
CA PRO A 275 -10.14 -19.26 -24.07
C PRO A 275 -11.34 -19.31 -23.11
N THR A 276 -12.53 -19.57 -23.66
CA THR A 276 -13.74 -19.72 -22.85
C THR A 276 -13.63 -20.98 -21.98
N ARG A 277 -13.91 -20.84 -20.70
CA ARG A 277 -14.03 -22.02 -19.82
C ARG A 277 -15.32 -22.75 -20.10
N PRO A 278 -15.30 -24.09 -20.18
CA PRO A 278 -16.53 -24.87 -20.17
C PRO A 278 -17.19 -24.75 -18.80
N GLY A 279 -18.43 -24.29 -18.76
CA GLY A 279 -19.24 -24.15 -17.55
C GLY A 279 -19.90 -22.77 -17.44
N ALA A 280 -21.07 -22.72 -16.82
CA ALA A 280 -21.70 -21.44 -16.48
C ALA A 280 -20.91 -20.79 -15.35
N VAL A 281 -20.58 -19.53 -15.49
CA VAL A 281 -19.99 -18.74 -14.39
C VAL A 281 -21.09 -18.54 -13.35
N ASP A 282 -20.80 -18.86 -12.09
CA ASP A 282 -21.71 -18.58 -10.98
C ASP A 282 -22.00 -17.08 -10.92
N PRO A 283 -23.28 -16.64 -11.03
CA PRO A 283 -23.63 -15.23 -10.94
C PRO A 283 -23.11 -14.57 -9.65
N LEU A 284 -23.13 -15.28 -8.54
CA LEU A 284 -22.63 -14.79 -7.25
C LEU A 284 -21.10 -14.58 -7.29
N GLU A 285 -20.34 -15.54 -7.83
CA GLU A 285 -18.89 -15.41 -8.02
C GLU A 285 -18.56 -14.24 -8.95
N SER A 286 -19.34 -14.03 -10.01
CA SER A 286 -19.11 -12.90 -10.93
C SER A 286 -19.38 -11.55 -10.28
N GLN A 287 -20.29 -11.45 -9.33
CA GLN A 287 -20.66 -10.24 -8.62
C GLN A 287 -19.69 -9.92 -7.47
N VAL A 288 -19.35 -10.92 -6.66
CA VAL A 288 -18.52 -10.78 -5.46
C VAL A 288 -17.02 -10.88 -5.78
N GLY A 289 -16.67 -11.62 -6.83
CA GLY A 289 -15.28 -11.88 -7.22
C GLY A 289 -14.60 -13.02 -6.44
N LEU A 290 -15.36 -13.71 -5.60
CA LEU A 290 -14.96 -14.85 -4.76
C LEU A 290 -15.93 -16.00 -4.95
N SER A 291 -15.44 -17.23 -4.91
CA SER A 291 -16.32 -18.41 -4.87
C SER A 291 -16.93 -18.57 -3.47
N PHE A 292 -18.24 -18.83 -3.44
CA PHE A 292 -18.94 -19.06 -2.18
C PHE A 292 -18.61 -20.45 -1.64
N PRO A 293 -18.00 -20.58 -0.43
CA PRO A 293 -17.55 -21.86 0.10
C PRO A 293 -18.66 -22.68 0.76
N GLY A 294 -19.91 -22.19 0.75
CA GLY A 294 -21.03 -22.78 1.49
C GLY A 294 -21.14 -22.27 2.91
N SER A 295 -21.98 -22.92 3.72
CA SER A 295 -22.14 -22.57 5.13
C SER A 295 -20.85 -22.82 5.92
N PRO A 296 -20.49 -21.91 6.87
CA PRO A 296 -19.26 -22.04 7.64
C PRO A 296 -19.29 -23.28 8.54
N ASP A 297 -18.26 -24.12 8.41
CA ASP A 297 -18.00 -25.27 9.26
C ASP A 297 -16.55 -25.24 9.76
N LEU A 298 -16.15 -26.15 10.64
CA LEU A 298 -14.79 -26.18 11.18
C LEU A 298 -13.73 -26.36 10.08
N LYS A 299 -14.05 -27.10 9.02
CA LYS A 299 -13.15 -27.34 7.91
C LYS A 299 -12.94 -26.06 7.08
N THR A 300 -14.02 -25.35 6.74
CA THR A 300 -13.95 -24.09 6.01
C THR A 300 -13.25 -23.01 6.84
N TRP A 301 -13.51 -22.93 8.14
CA TRP A 301 -12.78 -22.00 9.01
C TRP A 301 -11.27 -22.22 9.01
N VAL A 302 -10.80 -23.44 8.93
CA VAL A 302 -9.35 -23.74 8.99
C VAL A 302 -8.70 -23.68 7.61
N PHE A 303 -9.36 -24.17 6.57
CA PHE A 303 -8.74 -24.43 5.27
C PHE A 303 -9.22 -23.53 4.14
N GLU A 304 -10.31 -22.75 4.36
CA GLU A 304 -10.75 -21.82 3.31
C GLU A 304 -9.71 -20.71 3.12
N TYR A 305 -9.24 -20.57 1.88
CA TYR A 305 -8.20 -19.64 1.54
C TYR A 305 -8.33 -19.17 0.09
N GLN A 306 -8.77 -17.92 -0.13
CA GLN A 306 -8.91 -17.30 -1.44
C GLN A 306 -8.02 -16.03 -1.50
N PRO A 307 -6.76 -16.18 -1.91
CA PRO A 307 -5.80 -15.09 -1.80
C PRO A 307 -6.07 -13.96 -2.79
N ASP A 308 -5.99 -12.72 -2.30
CA ASP A 308 -5.72 -11.54 -3.11
C ASP A 308 -4.21 -11.43 -3.35
N ALA A 309 -3.81 -11.56 -4.60
CA ALA A 309 -2.39 -11.55 -4.95
C ALA A 309 -1.69 -10.22 -4.64
N PHE A 310 -2.39 -9.08 -4.68
CA PHE A 310 -1.81 -7.78 -4.33
C PHE A 310 -1.49 -7.69 -2.84
N THR A 311 -2.46 -8.02 -1.99
CA THR A 311 -2.27 -8.06 -0.53
C THR A 311 -1.20 -9.07 -0.15
N LEU A 312 -1.23 -10.26 -0.74
CA LEU A 312 -0.24 -11.31 -0.48
C LEU A 312 1.18 -10.84 -0.88
N ALA A 313 1.33 -10.16 -2.02
CA ALA A 313 2.62 -9.61 -2.44
C ALA A 313 3.13 -8.54 -1.45
N LEU A 314 2.27 -7.64 -0.97
CA LEU A 314 2.63 -6.64 0.03
C LEU A 314 3.08 -7.28 1.35
N LEU A 315 2.39 -8.32 1.82
CA LEU A 315 2.73 -9.04 3.03
C LEU A 315 4.08 -9.76 2.90
N ILE A 316 4.29 -10.47 1.79
CA ILE A 316 5.56 -11.16 1.49
C ILE A 316 6.71 -10.14 1.40
N ILE A 317 6.55 -9.04 0.68
CA ILE A 317 7.57 -8.00 0.57
C ILE A 317 7.88 -7.40 1.94
N SER A 318 6.87 -7.07 2.73
CA SER A 318 7.03 -6.52 4.08
C SER A 318 7.80 -7.47 4.98
N LEU A 319 7.45 -8.77 4.97
CA LEU A 319 8.13 -9.80 5.74
C LEU A 319 9.59 -9.97 5.30
N LEU A 320 9.85 -10.07 3.99
CA LEU A 320 11.20 -10.23 3.45
C LEU A 320 12.10 -9.01 3.76
N LEU A 321 11.56 -7.79 3.66
CA LEU A 321 12.28 -6.56 4.02
C LEU A 321 12.59 -6.52 5.51
N TYR A 322 11.65 -6.90 6.37
CA TYR A 322 11.84 -6.98 7.80
C TYR A 322 12.94 -8.00 8.17
N LEU A 323 12.83 -9.23 7.67
CA LEU A 323 13.82 -10.30 7.91
C LEU A 323 15.21 -9.94 7.37
N LYS A 324 15.27 -9.27 6.21
CA LYS A 324 16.53 -8.73 5.66
C LYS A 324 17.13 -7.68 6.60
N GLY A 325 16.33 -6.80 7.17
CA GLY A 325 16.78 -5.83 8.18
C GLY A 325 17.37 -6.53 9.41
N VAL A 326 16.66 -7.53 9.96
CA VAL A 326 17.16 -8.33 11.09
C VAL A 326 18.48 -9.02 10.74
N ARG A 327 18.59 -9.61 9.55
CA ARG A 327 19.82 -10.24 9.07
C ARG A 327 20.99 -9.25 8.96
N ILE A 328 20.75 -8.03 8.49
CA ILE A 328 21.77 -6.97 8.42
C ILE A 328 22.28 -6.60 9.83
N LEU A 329 21.41 -6.48 10.83
CA LEU A 329 21.82 -6.22 12.21
C LEU A 329 22.69 -7.36 12.77
N HIS A 330 22.24 -8.61 12.61
CA HIS A 330 23.03 -9.77 13.05
C HIS A 330 24.41 -9.84 12.38
N SER A 331 24.50 -9.55 11.07
CA SER A 331 25.79 -9.55 10.35
C SER A 331 26.75 -8.44 10.81
N ARG A 332 26.25 -7.40 11.49
CA ARG A 332 27.03 -6.32 12.11
C ARG A 332 27.37 -6.59 13.58
N GLY A 333 26.91 -7.72 14.15
CA GLY A 333 27.06 -8.01 15.58
C GLY A 333 26.05 -7.29 16.47
N ASP A 334 25.08 -6.58 15.90
CA ASP A 334 24.05 -5.84 16.64
C ASP A 334 22.98 -6.80 17.20
N ARG A 335 22.57 -6.54 18.45
CA ARG A 335 21.46 -7.28 19.06
C ARG A 335 20.10 -6.78 18.60
N TRP A 336 19.24 -7.70 18.19
CA TRP A 336 17.81 -7.45 17.92
C TRP A 336 16.98 -8.44 18.74
N PRO A 337 16.01 -7.97 19.56
CA PRO A 337 15.19 -8.86 20.39
C PRO A 337 14.34 -9.80 19.52
N LEU A 338 14.44 -11.11 19.77
CA LEU A 338 13.67 -12.12 19.03
C LEU A 338 12.16 -11.90 19.14
N GLY A 339 11.68 -11.46 20.31
CA GLY A 339 10.26 -11.16 20.53
C GLY A 339 9.69 -10.14 19.56
N ARG A 340 10.47 -9.14 19.11
CA ARG A 340 10.05 -8.18 18.08
C ARG A 340 9.85 -8.86 16.71
N THR A 341 10.76 -9.76 16.35
CA THR A 341 10.64 -10.52 15.10
C THR A 341 9.43 -11.44 15.13
N ILE A 342 9.23 -12.17 16.23
CA ILE A 342 8.07 -13.04 16.41
C ILE A 342 6.78 -12.23 16.33
N SER A 343 6.70 -11.10 17.02
CA SER A 343 5.53 -10.22 17.01
C SER A 343 5.20 -9.73 15.60
N PHE A 344 6.21 -9.27 14.83
CA PHE A 344 6.00 -8.82 13.45
C PHE A 344 5.51 -9.95 12.54
N VAL A 345 6.12 -11.14 12.64
CA VAL A 345 5.70 -12.32 11.86
C VAL A 345 4.27 -12.72 12.21
N ILE A 346 3.91 -12.75 13.48
CA ILE A 346 2.54 -13.03 13.93
C ILE A 346 1.58 -11.99 13.35
N GLY A 347 1.93 -10.70 13.38
CA GLY A 347 1.12 -9.63 12.78
C GLY A 347 0.87 -9.86 11.29
N ILE A 348 1.91 -10.22 10.52
CA ILE A 348 1.78 -10.56 9.09
C ILE A 348 0.86 -11.77 8.87
N LEU A 349 1.00 -12.81 9.68
CA LEU A 349 0.15 -14.01 9.58
C LEU A 349 -1.32 -13.71 9.92
N ILE A 350 -1.55 -12.88 10.93
CA ILE A 350 -2.91 -12.43 11.31
C ILE A 350 -3.55 -11.63 10.17
N VAL A 351 -2.83 -10.66 9.58
CA VAL A 351 -3.33 -9.91 8.41
C VAL A 351 -3.63 -10.84 7.25
N ASN A 352 -2.72 -11.78 6.96
CA ASN A 352 -2.92 -12.75 5.89
C ASN A 352 -4.19 -13.58 6.08
N TYR A 353 -4.41 -14.10 7.28
CA TYR A 353 -5.60 -14.90 7.57
C TYR A 353 -6.87 -14.05 7.58
N ALA A 354 -6.82 -12.83 8.10
CA ALA A 354 -7.97 -11.92 8.12
C ALA A 354 -8.46 -11.55 6.71
N VAL A 355 -7.52 -11.32 5.76
CA VAL A 355 -7.89 -10.87 4.40
C VAL A 355 -8.07 -12.03 3.43
N ASN A 356 -7.20 -13.04 3.48
CA ASN A 356 -7.14 -14.12 2.48
C ASN A 356 -7.72 -15.45 2.96
N GLY A 357 -7.92 -15.61 4.28
CA GLY A 357 -8.49 -16.81 4.89
C GLY A 357 -10.00 -16.74 5.01
N ALA A 358 -10.56 -17.69 5.74
CA ALA A 358 -12.00 -17.83 5.94
C ALA A 358 -12.68 -16.52 6.38
N ILE A 359 -12.06 -15.74 7.28
CA ILE A 359 -12.63 -14.47 7.75
C ILE A 359 -12.84 -13.51 6.58
N GLY A 360 -11.81 -13.27 5.75
CA GLY A 360 -11.89 -12.40 4.59
C GLY A 360 -12.87 -12.91 3.52
N VAL A 361 -12.99 -14.23 3.35
CA VAL A 361 -13.96 -14.81 2.41
C VAL A 361 -15.38 -14.59 2.92
N TYR A 362 -15.68 -14.98 4.18
CA TYR A 362 -17.03 -14.85 4.73
C TYR A 362 -17.45 -13.40 5.00
N SER A 363 -16.51 -12.47 5.13
CA SER A 363 -16.81 -11.04 5.28
C SER A 363 -17.61 -10.47 4.10
N HIS A 364 -17.46 -11.05 2.91
CA HIS A 364 -18.25 -10.70 1.74
C HIS A 364 -19.68 -11.23 1.78
N PHE A 365 -20.00 -12.17 2.64
CA PHE A 365 -21.28 -12.87 2.69
C PHE A 365 -22.08 -12.62 3.98
N GLY A 366 -21.48 -12.00 5.00
CA GLY A 366 -22.17 -11.67 6.24
C GLY A 366 -21.53 -10.53 7.02
N PHE A 367 -22.37 -9.62 7.53
CA PHE A 367 -21.97 -8.42 8.25
C PHE A 367 -21.14 -8.71 9.50
N SER A 368 -21.51 -9.75 10.27
CA SER A 368 -20.78 -10.13 11.48
C SER A 368 -19.36 -10.60 11.18
N TYR A 369 -19.14 -11.32 10.09
CA TYR A 369 -17.80 -11.74 9.63
C TYR A 369 -16.98 -10.56 9.16
N HIS A 370 -17.59 -9.60 8.47
CA HIS A 370 -16.95 -8.35 8.07
C HIS A 370 -16.49 -7.53 9.28
N MET A 371 -17.31 -7.50 10.34
CA MET A 371 -16.92 -6.85 11.58
C MET A 371 -15.72 -7.54 12.23
N ILE A 372 -15.66 -8.89 12.23
CA ILE A 372 -14.49 -9.66 12.71
C ILE A 372 -13.24 -9.25 11.93
N GLU A 373 -13.32 -9.21 10.59
CA GLU A 373 -12.20 -8.82 9.73
C GLU A 373 -11.67 -7.43 10.12
N HIS A 374 -12.56 -6.44 10.23
CA HIS A 374 -12.19 -5.07 10.56
C HIS A 374 -11.62 -4.92 11.97
N MET A 375 -12.14 -5.65 12.95
CA MET A 375 -11.59 -5.64 14.31
C MET A 375 -10.20 -6.26 14.37
N ILE A 376 -9.97 -7.33 13.63
CA ILE A 376 -8.63 -7.93 13.53
C ILE A 376 -7.66 -6.97 12.86
N LEU A 377 -8.05 -6.37 11.73
CA LEU A 377 -7.20 -5.44 10.98
C LEU A 377 -6.98 -4.11 11.69
N GLY A 378 -8.00 -3.60 12.40
CA GLY A 378 -7.91 -2.33 13.11
C GLY A 378 -7.19 -2.42 14.46
N MET A 379 -7.24 -3.58 15.13
CA MET A 379 -6.77 -3.70 16.51
C MET A 379 -5.71 -4.78 16.71
N ILE A 380 -6.04 -6.04 16.44
CA ILE A 380 -5.17 -7.16 16.82
C ILE A 380 -3.87 -7.18 16.00
N ALA A 381 -3.99 -7.14 14.69
CA ALA A 381 -2.83 -7.16 13.79
C ALA A 381 -1.92 -5.94 13.96
N PRO A 382 -2.45 -4.68 14.06
CA PRO A 382 -1.64 -3.50 14.29
C PRO A 382 -0.81 -3.54 15.57
N ILE A 383 -1.36 -4.05 16.68
CA ILE A 383 -0.59 -4.20 17.94
C ILE A 383 0.64 -5.09 17.69
N ALA A 384 0.44 -6.25 17.06
CA ALA A 384 1.52 -7.17 16.78
C ALA A 384 2.58 -6.57 15.85
N LEU A 385 2.16 -5.86 14.79
CA LEU A 385 3.07 -5.21 13.83
C LEU A 385 3.87 -4.09 14.48
N VAL A 386 3.25 -3.23 15.28
CA VAL A 386 3.89 -2.09 15.96
C VAL A 386 4.87 -2.57 17.01
N LEU A 387 4.55 -3.62 17.79
CA LEU A 387 5.48 -4.23 18.74
C LEU A 387 6.72 -4.82 18.05
N GLY A 388 6.64 -5.17 16.77
CA GLY A 388 7.78 -5.55 15.94
C GLY A 388 8.80 -4.42 15.71
N ALA A 389 8.47 -3.17 16.02
CA ALA A 389 9.33 -1.99 15.84
C ALA A 389 9.93 -1.85 14.43
N PRO A 390 9.13 -1.89 13.34
CA PRO A 390 9.64 -1.86 11.98
C PRO A 390 10.35 -0.57 11.61
N ILE A 391 9.92 0.58 12.16
CA ILE A 391 10.55 1.89 11.91
C ILE A 391 11.95 1.93 12.53
N THR A 392 12.11 1.45 13.78
CA THR A 392 13.41 1.34 14.43
C THR A 392 14.36 0.42 13.65
N LEU A 393 13.86 -0.72 13.17
CA LEU A 393 14.63 -1.63 12.35
C LEU A 393 15.08 -0.94 11.04
N ALA A 394 14.19 -0.25 10.36
CA ALA A 394 14.48 0.48 9.14
C ALA A 394 15.54 1.58 9.38
N LEU A 395 15.40 2.38 10.44
CA LEU A 395 16.37 3.43 10.80
C LEU A 395 17.76 2.88 11.12
N ARG A 396 17.85 1.66 11.66
CA ARG A 396 19.13 1.02 11.99
C ARG A 396 19.80 0.33 10.80
N THR A 397 19.02 -0.05 9.77
CA THR A 397 19.51 -0.90 8.68
C THR A 397 19.58 -0.20 7.32
N LEU A 398 18.75 0.83 7.08
CA LEU A 398 18.79 1.59 5.85
C LEU A 398 20.08 2.42 5.74
N PRO A 399 20.70 2.52 4.56
CA PRO A 399 21.88 3.34 4.35
C PRO A 399 21.53 4.84 4.43
N ALA A 400 22.45 5.61 5.03
CA ALA A 400 22.31 7.06 5.13
C ALA A 400 22.57 7.77 3.78
N GLY A 401 23.49 7.24 2.99
CA GLY A 401 23.94 7.70 1.69
C GLY A 401 25.21 6.95 1.31
N ARG A 402 25.72 7.15 0.09
CA ARG A 402 26.99 6.55 -0.34
C ARG A 402 28.20 7.44 0.00
N ASP A 403 27.97 8.74 0.00
CA ASP A 403 28.94 9.76 0.36
C ASP A 403 28.26 10.82 1.24
N SER A 404 29.04 11.83 1.69
CA SER A 404 28.54 12.88 2.58
C SER A 404 27.51 13.81 1.89
N GLU A 405 27.50 13.88 0.58
CA GLU A 405 26.58 14.72 -0.17
C GLU A 405 25.27 14.01 -0.52
N GLU A 406 25.32 12.69 -0.72
CA GLU A 406 24.17 11.92 -1.17
C GLU A 406 23.26 11.52 0.00
N GLU A 407 22.01 11.95 -0.03
CA GLU A 407 21.01 11.56 0.93
C GLU A 407 20.42 10.18 0.57
N GLY A 408 20.55 9.25 1.51
CA GLY A 408 20.02 7.89 1.37
C GLY A 408 18.64 7.71 1.99
N PRO A 409 18.04 6.52 1.84
CA PRO A 409 16.68 6.22 2.31
C PRO A 409 16.49 6.39 3.82
N ARG A 410 17.54 6.20 4.63
CA ARG A 410 17.50 6.46 6.08
C ARG A 410 17.20 7.94 6.37
N ASN A 411 17.89 8.86 5.69
CA ASN A 411 17.71 10.29 5.90
C ASN A 411 16.34 10.77 5.42
N ILE A 412 15.83 10.17 4.31
CA ILE A 412 14.48 10.42 3.80
C ILE A 412 13.44 9.99 4.86
N LEU A 413 13.61 8.82 5.47
CA LEU A 413 12.73 8.32 6.53
C LEU A 413 12.77 9.25 7.76
N ILE A 414 13.96 9.67 8.21
CA ILE A 414 14.11 10.62 9.33
C ILE A 414 13.38 11.94 9.02
N ARG A 415 13.56 12.48 7.81
CA ARG A 415 12.88 13.72 7.40
C ARG A 415 11.37 13.54 7.34
N PHE A 416 10.88 12.40 6.86
CA PHE A 416 9.44 12.09 6.85
C PHE A 416 8.88 12.07 8.27
N LEU A 417 9.54 11.36 9.21
CA LEU A 417 9.12 11.28 10.61
C LEU A 417 9.09 12.66 11.30
N HIS A 418 9.98 13.58 10.92
CA HIS A 418 10.00 14.95 11.47
C HIS A 418 9.16 15.95 10.65
N SER A 419 8.48 15.50 9.60
CA SER A 419 7.63 16.37 8.77
C SER A 419 6.41 16.89 9.52
N ARG A 420 5.85 18.02 9.06
CA ARG A 420 4.60 18.56 9.60
C ARG A 420 3.44 17.58 9.44
N TYR A 421 3.44 16.81 8.34
CA TYR A 421 2.45 15.78 8.07
C TYR A 421 2.52 14.65 9.10
N ALA A 422 3.71 14.07 9.33
CA ALA A 422 3.89 13.01 10.33
C ALA A 422 3.53 13.51 11.74
N LYS A 423 3.94 14.73 12.11
CA LYS A 423 3.56 15.36 13.37
C LYS A 423 2.05 15.54 13.51
N PHE A 424 1.35 15.92 12.45
CA PHE A 424 -0.11 16.04 12.45
C PHE A 424 -0.77 14.67 12.61
N MET A 425 -0.36 13.68 11.80
CA MET A 425 -0.91 12.31 11.87
C MET A 425 -0.64 11.63 13.22
N THR A 426 0.53 11.84 13.82
CA THR A 426 0.89 11.27 15.13
C THR A 426 0.38 12.10 16.32
N ASN A 427 -0.42 13.12 16.08
CA ASN A 427 -1.16 13.79 17.18
C ASN A 427 -2.17 12.78 17.77
N PRO A 428 -2.20 12.57 19.10
CA PRO A 428 -3.07 11.56 19.71
C PRO A 428 -4.56 11.71 19.39
N VAL A 429 -5.03 12.95 19.33
CA VAL A 429 -6.45 13.24 19.01
C VAL A 429 -6.75 12.93 17.54
N VAL A 430 -5.84 13.31 16.63
CA VAL A 430 -5.99 13.00 15.18
C VAL A 430 -5.96 11.51 14.95
N ALA A 431 -5.03 10.79 15.60
CA ALA A 431 -4.94 9.34 15.50
C ALA A 431 -6.22 8.65 16.02
N LEU A 432 -6.79 9.11 17.12
CA LEU A 432 -8.06 8.65 17.67
C LEU A 432 -9.23 8.91 16.70
N LEU A 433 -9.31 10.11 16.14
CA LEU A 433 -10.37 10.47 15.19
C LEU A 433 -10.30 9.64 13.89
N ILE A 434 -9.09 9.33 13.40
CA ILE A 434 -8.92 8.45 12.25
C ILE A 434 -9.31 7.03 12.62
N PHE A 435 -8.95 6.56 13.79
CA PHE A 435 -9.18 5.18 14.25
C PHE A 435 -10.68 4.91 14.48
N ASP A 436 -11.31 5.59 15.43
CA ASP A 436 -12.72 5.36 15.78
C ASP A 436 -13.69 6.15 14.88
N GLY A 437 -13.34 7.38 14.48
CA GLY A 437 -14.22 8.22 13.65
C GLY A 437 -14.47 7.62 12.26
N SER A 438 -13.51 6.85 11.71
CA SER A 438 -13.69 6.17 10.44
C SER A 438 -14.74 5.06 10.48
N LEU A 439 -14.95 4.41 11.63
CA LEU A 439 -16.05 3.45 11.81
C LEU A 439 -17.42 4.13 11.66
N PHE A 440 -17.62 5.28 12.32
CA PHE A 440 -18.86 6.04 12.16
C PHE A 440 -19.04 6.52 10.72
N ALA A 441 -17.98 7.04 10.09
CA ALA A 441 -18.04 7.46 8.69
C ALA A 441 -18.42 6.30 7.76
N LEU A 442 -17.86 5.12 7.96
CA LEU A 442 -18.13 3.96 7.12
C LEU A 442 -19.58 3.48 7.24
N TYR A 443 -20.05 3.22 8.45
CA TYR A 443 -21.31 2.52 8.66
C TYR A 443 -22.54 3.44 8.72
N PHE A 444 -22.39 4.70 9.14
CA PHE A 444 -23.52 5.62 9.31
C PHE A 444 -23.73 6.61 8.13
N THR A 445 -22.92 6.54 7.07
CA THR A 445 -23.07 7.43 5.89
C THR A 445 -23.42 6.69 4.60
N GLY A 446 -23.67 5.36 4.64
CA GLY A 446 -23.90 4.54 3.44
C GLY A 446 -22.62 4.27 2.61
N LEU A 447 -21.46 4.70 3.09
CA LEU A 447 -20.17 4.49 2.44
C LEU A 447 -19.82 3.00 2.36
N PHE A 448 -20.25 2.21 3.34
CA PHE A 448 -20.05 0.77 3.41
C PHE A 448 -20.53 0.05 2.14
N GLY A 449 -21.81 0.19 1.79
CA GLY A 449 -22.36 -0.47 0.59
C GLY A 449 -21.68 -0.02 -0.71
N THR A 450 -21.30 1.25 -0.79
CA THR A 450 -20.55 1.77 -1.94
C THR A 450 -19.17 1.13 -2.09
N LEU A 451 -18.45 0.94 -0.99
CA LEU A 451 -17.12 0.35 -0.99
C LEU A 451 -17.19 -1.17 -1.16
N MET A 452 -18.13 -1.87 -0.51
CA MET A 452 -18.34 -3.31 -0.67
C MET A 452 -18.75 -3.69 -2.09
N GLY A 453 -19.45 -2.81 -2.81
CA GLY A 453 -19.85 -3.04 -4.21
C GLY A 453 -18.68 -3.10 -5.20
N SER A 454 -17.43 -2.96 -4.74
CA SER A 454 -16.25 -3.06 -5.60
C SER A 454 -15.05 -3.66 -4.86
N HIS A 455 -14.29 -4.51 -5.56
CA HIS A 455 -13.06 -5.09 -5.02
C HIS A 455 -12.06 -4.02 -4.53
N LEU A 456 -11.86 -2.95 -5.30
CA LEU A 456 -10.98 -1.84 -4.90
C LEU A 456 -11.48 -1.14 -3.62
N GLY A 457 -12.79 -1.01 -3.47
CA GLY A 457 -13.39 -0.42 -2.26
C GLY A 457 -13.13 -1.27 -1.02
N HIS A 458 -13.33 -2.59 -1.10
CA HIS A 458 -13.04 -3.50 0.02
C HIS A 458 -11.55 -3.54 0.36
N LEU A 459 -10.68 -3.60 -0.65
CA LEU A 459 -9.23 -3.48 -0.46
C LEU A 459 -8.83 -2.17 0.22
N PHE A 460 -9.46 -1.06 -0.17
CA PHE A 460 -9.25 0.25 0.47
C PHE A 460 -9.69 0.26 1.93
N MET A 461 -10.84 -0.34 2.27
CA MET A 461 -11.30 -0.48 3.65
C MET A 461 -10.29 -1.28 4.50
N ASN A 462 -9.86 -2.44 4.02
CA ASN A 462 -8.90 -3.30 4.72
C ASN A 462 -7.57 -2.59 4.97
N LEU A 463 -7.05 -1.91 3.95
CA LEU A 463 -5.82 -1.12 4.08
C LEU A 463 -6.01 0.07 5.03
N HIS A 464 -7.15 0.74 4.95
CA HIS A 464 -7.46 1.88 5.83
C HIS A 464 -7.50 1.46 7.30
N PHE A 465 -8.24 0.39 7.66
CA PHE A 465 -8.31 -0.07 9.05
C PHE A 465 -6.98 -0.56 9.59
N LEU A 466 -6.21 -1.28 8.76
CA LEU A 466 -4.86 -1.71 9.14
C LEU A 466 -3.93 -0.50 9.42
N LEU A 467 -3.96 0.51 8.56
CA LEU A 467 -3.13 1.72 8.73
C LEU A 467 -3.63 2.62 9.87
N ALA A 468 -4.94 2.78 10.03
CA ALA A 468 -5.54 3.56 11.11
C ALA A 468 -5.21 2.95 12.48
N GLY A 469 -5.37 1.62 12.61
CA GLY A 469 -4.96 0.89 13.79
C GLY A 469 -3.46 0.96 14.05
N ALA A 470 -2.64 0.76 13.01
CA ALA A 470 -1.18 0.87 13.13
C ALA A 470 -0.74 2.28 13.58
N LEU A 471 -1.37 3.33 13.07
CA LEU A 471 -1.14 4.72 13.48
C LEU A 471 -1.53 4.93 14.95
N PHE A 472 -2.73 4.51 15.34
CA PHE A 472 -3.23 4.66 16.71
C PHE A 472 -2.32 3.93 17.71
N PHE A 473 -2.04 2.65 17.50
CA PHE A 473 -1.19 1.89 18.41
C PHE A 473 0.28 2.31 18.36
N HIS A 474 0.77 2.85 17.24
CA HIS A 474 2.10 3.48 17.19
C HIS A 474 2.17 4.69 18.12
N VAL A 475 1.14 5.53 18.18
CA VAL A 475 1.09 6.70 19.07
C VAL A 475 0.97 6.28 20.54
N ILE A 476 0.15 5.27 20.82
CA ILE A 476 -0.19 4.86 22.20
C ILE A 476 0.85 3.90 22.79
N VAL A 477 1.15 2.78 22.12
CA VAL A 477 2.04 1.73 22.63
C VAL A 477 3.51 2.07 22.38
N GLY A 478 3.79 2.69 21.23
CA GLY A 478 5.01 3.38 20.85
C GLY A 478 6.34 2.76 21.22
N VAL A 479 6.71 1.63 20.60
CA VAL A 479 8.08 1.08 20.69
C VAL A 479 9.02 1.80 19.72
N ASP A 480 8.47 2.32 18.62
CA ASP A 480 9.17 3.07 17.58
C ASP A 480 9.27 4.57 17.92
N PRO A 481 10.24 5.30 17.34
CA PRO A 481 10.37 6.75 17.53
C PRO A 481 9.11 7.49 17.07
N ASN A 482 8.52 8.27 17.97
CA ASN A 482 7.38 9.13 17.69
C ASN A 482 7.75 10.58 18.05
N PRO A 483 7.67 11.55 17.10
CA PRO A 483 7.99 12.95 17.37
C PRO A 483 7.01 13.63 18.35
N ASN A 484 5.80 13.08 18.50
CA ASN A 484 4.76 13.61 19.39
C ASN A 484 4.37 12.58 20.47
N ARG A 485 5.36 11.90 21.06
CA ARG A 485 5.06 10.89 22.10
C ARG A 485 4.32 11.52 23.27
N PRO A 486 3.04 11.17 23.51
CA PRO A 486 2.27 11.75 24.59
C PRO A 486 2.76 11.24 25.95
N PRO A 487 2.64 12.04 27.03
CA PRO A 487 2.85 11.57 28.39
C PRO A 487 1.96 10.38 28.74
N ASN A 488 2.40 9.54 29.69
CA ASN A 488 1.67 8.31 30.04
C ASN A 488 0.21 8.58 30.43
N VAL A 489 -0.05 9.62 31.21
CA VAL A 489 -1.41 10.01 31.61
C VAL A 489 -2.27 10.31 30.38
N VAL A 490 -1.74 11.08 29.42
CA VAL A 490 -2.48 11.42 28.18
C VAL A 490 -2.78 10.16 27.37
N ARG A 491 -1.83 9.20 27.28
CA ARG A 491 -2.06 7.91 26.62
C ARG A 491 -3.22 7.13 27.26
N MET A 492 -3.28 7.11 28.58
CA MET A 492 -4.36 6.45 29.32
C MET A 492 -5.71 7.13 29.06
N VAL A 493 -5.76 8.47 29.09
CA VAL A 493 -6.99 9.23 28.77
C VAL A 493 -7.45 8.95 27.34
N ILE A 494 -6.54 8.91 26.37
CA ILE A 494 -6.89 8.61 24.96
C ILE A 494 -7.38 7.17 24.80
N LEU A 495 -6.76 6.19 25.49
CA LEU A 495 -7.25 4.80 25.46
C LEU A 495 -8.63 4.67 26.09
N PHE A 496 -8.89 5.37 27.19
CA PHE A 496 -10.21 5.40 27.83
C PHE A 496 -11.26 6.07 26.93
N ALA A 497 -10.88 7.16 26.26
CA ALA A 497 -11.75 7.81 25.27
C ALA A 497 -12.04 6.89 24.08
N ALA A 498 -11.03 6.19 23.54
CA ALA A 498 -11.20 5.21 22.47
C ALA A 498 -12.17 4.10 22.88
N MET A 499 -12.01 3.54 24.08
CA MET A 499 -12.91 2.52 24.62
C MET A 499 -14.36 3.02 24.67
N SER A 500 -14.57 4.24 25.21
CA SER A 500 -15.91 4.82 25.30
C SER A 500 -16.53 5.09 23.93
N ILE A 501 -15.78 5.65 22.98
CA ILE A 501 -16.27 5.96 21.62
C ILE A 501 -16.59 4.65 20.88
N HIS A 502 -15.75 3.64 21.04
CA HIS A 502 -15.94 2.33 20.43
C HIS A 502 -17.18 1.60 20.98
N ALA A 503 -17.40 1.66 22.30
CA ALA A 503 -18.62 1.15 22.94
C ALA A 503 -19.86 1.87 22.40
N PHE A 504 -19.83 3.19 22.26
CA PHE A 504 -20.90 3.97 21.65
C PHE A 504 -21.21 3.54 20.22
N PHE A 505 -20.18 3.35 19.40
CA PHE A 505 -20.34 2.84 18.03
C PHE A 505 -21.06 1.50 18.03
N SER A 506 -20.61 0.56 18.86
CA SER A 506 -21.16 -0.80 18.94
C SER A 506 -22.60 -0.81 19.41
N ILE A 507 -22.93 -0.02 20.46
CA ILE A 507 -24.30 0.12 20.97
C ILE A 507 -25.20 0.75 19.89
N ALA A 508 -24.75 1.79 19.19
CA ALA A 508 -25.52 2.42 18.12
C ALA A 508 -25.82 1.43 16.99
N LEU A 509 -24.84 0.58 16.64
CA LEU A 509 -25.02 -0.46 15.61
C LEU A 509 -25.99 -1.56 16.06
N MET A 510 -25.92 -2.01 17.32
CA MET A 510 -26.85 -2.99 17.89
C MET A 510 -28.26 -2.44 18.03
N SER A 511 -28.41 -1.12 18.29
CA SER A 511 -29.71 -0.49 18.47
C SER A 511 -30.37 -0.07 17.15
N ALA A 512 -29.66 -0.21 16.02
CA ALA A 512 -30.17 0.18 14.72
C ALA A 512 -31.31 -0.76 14.27
N THR A 513 -32.42 -0.17 13.85
CA THR A 513 -33.60 -0.85 13.33
C THR A 513 -33.61 -0.99 11.81
N THR A 514 -32.58 -0.45 11.14
CA THR A 514 -32.38 -0.52 9.70
C THR A 514 -31.00 -1.09 9.40
N LEU A 515 -30.88 -1.69 8.23
CA LEU A 515 -29.60 -2.22 7.77
C LEU A 515 -28.61 -1.08 7.46
N MET A 516 -27.41 -1.18 8.01
CA MET A 516 -26.31 -0.21 7.81
C MET A 516 -25.34 -0.63 6.70
N ASP A 517 -25.66 -1.74 6.01
CA ASP A 517 -24.83 -2.28 4.91
C ASP A 517 -25.05 -1.59 3.55
N GLY A 518 -25.92 -0.58 3.48
CA GLY A 518 -26.29 0.08 2.23
C GLY A 518 -26.98 -0.84 1.22
N GLY A 519 -27.56 -1.95 1.68
CA GLY A 519 -28.25 -2.94 0.86
C GLY A 519 -27.31 -3.94 0.16
N TYR A 520 -26.04 -3.99 0.53
CA TYR A 520 -25.05 -4.86 -0.11
C TYR A 520 -25.40 -6.35 0.03
N TYR A 521 -25.62 -6.84 1.27
CA TYR A 521 -25.91 -8.28 1.49
C TYR A 521 -27.26 -8.70 0.88
N THR A 522 -28.22 -7.81 0.79
CA THR A 522 -29.47 -8.04 0.05
C THR A 522 -29.20 -8.15 -1.45
N SER A 523 -28.34 -7.30 -2.00
CA SER A 523 -28.05 -7.26 -3.45
C SER A 523 -27.35 -8.53 -3.97
N ILE A 524 -26.59 -9.23 -3.12
CA ILE A 524 -25.94 -10.51 -3.45
C ILE A 524 -26.82 -11.74 -3.15
N GLY A 525 -28.10 -11.53 -2.78
CA GLY A 525 -29.06 -12.61 -2.55
C GLY A 525 -28.91 -13.34 -1.21
N ASN A 526 -28.15 -12.82 -0.25
CA ASN A 526 -27.97 -13.39 1.09
C ASN A 526 -27.68 -14.91 1.07
N PRO A 527 -26.57 -15.36 0.50
CA PRO A 527 -26.31 -16.79 0.24
C PRO A 527 -26.17 -17.64 1.51
N LEU A 528 -25.92 -17.02 2.66
CA LEU A 528 -25.88 -17.69 3.96
C LEU A 528 -27.26 -17.82 4.61
N ASN A 529 -28.33 -17.28 4.00
CA ASN A 529 -29.70 -17.28 4.56
C ASN A 529 -29.78 -16.72 5.99
N LEU A 530 -29.01 -15.66 6.28
CA LEU A 530 -28.97 -15.02 7.59
C LEU A 530 -30.17 -14.07 7.76
N ASP A 531 -30.70 -13.95 8.98
CA ASP A 531 -31.43 -12.73 9.31
C ASP A 531 -30.43 -11.56 9.33
N LEU A 532 -30.56 -10.64 8.36
CA LEU A 532 -29.58 -9.59 8.14
C LEU A 532 -29.52 -8.59 9.32
N LEU A 533 -30.68 -8.33 9.98
CA LEU A 533 -30.72 -7.42 11.12
C LEU A 533 -30.11 -8.07 12.37
N GLU A 534 -30.42 -9.35 12.61
CA GLU A 534 -29.81 -10.12 13.69
C GLU A 534 -28.29 -10.29 13.45
N ASN A 535 -27.88 -10.51 12.20
CA ASN A 535 -26.46 -10.60 11.83
C ASN A 535 -25.73 -9.25 12.01
N GLN A 536 -26.41 -8.12 11.76
CA GLN A 536 -25.88 -6.80 12.07
C GLN A 536 -25.76 -6.58 13.58
N TYR A 537 -26.77 -6.98 14.37
CA TYR A 537 -26.70 -6.95 15.82
C TYR A 537 -25.51 -7.77 16.33
N ALA A 538 -25.34 -8.99 15.82
CA ALA A 538 -24.18 -9.84 16.15
C ALA A 538 -22.86 -9.16 15.78
N GLY A 539 -22.79 -8.49 14.61
CA GLY A 539 -21.65 -7.65 14.22
C GLY A 539 -21.34 -6.53 15.21
N GLY A 540 -22.36 -5.84 15.70
CA GLY A 540 -22.23 -4.83 16.76
C GLY A 540 -21.67 -5.41 18.07
N ALA A 541 -22.21 -6.56 18.51
CA ALA A 541 -21.73 -7.25 19.71
C ALA A 541 -20.28 -7.73 19.58
N ILE A 542 -19.91 -8.26 18.42
CA ILE A 542 -18.52 -8.65 18.08
C ILE A 542 -17.61 -7.40 18.08
N GLY A 543 -18.05 -6.32 17.45
CA GLY A 543 -17.34 -5.04 17.46
C GLY A 543 -17.03 -4.59 18.88
N TRP A 544 -18.04 -4.63 19.76
CA TRP A 544 -17.85 -4.29 21.17
C TRP A 544 -16.82 -5.20 21.84
N ALA A 545 -17.01 -6.49 21.83
CA ALA A 545 -16.14 -7.44 22.53
C ALA A 545 -14.69 -7.41 21.98
N MET A 546 -14.52 -7.45 20.67
CA MET A 546 -13.20 -7.44 20.03
C MET A 546 -12.52 -6.06 20.05
N GLY A 547 -13.29 -4.98 20.23
CA GLY A 547 -12.78 -3.64 20.40
C GLY A 547 -12.28 -3.38 21.82
N GLU A 548 -13.11 -3.68 22.81
CA GLU A 548 -12.84 -3.39 24.23
C GLU A 548 -11.64 -4.18 24.77
N ILE A 549 -11.54 -5.47 24.46
CA ILE A 549 -10.51 -6.35 25.03
C ILE A 549 -9.08 -5.90 24.67
N PRO A 550 -8.72 -5.65 23.39
CA PRO A 550 -7.40 -5.18 23.03
C PRO A 550 -7.06 -3.81 23.61
N ILE A 551 -8.04 -2.89 23.66
CA ILE A 551 -7.85 -1.55 24.25
C ILE A 551 -7.62 -1.66 25.77
N LEU A 552 -8.37 -2.51 26.47
CA LEU A 552 -8.20 -2.77 27.90
C LEU A 552 -6.82 -3.37 28.21
N ILE A 553 -6.34 -4.30 27.39
CA ILE A 553 -4.98 -4.86 27.50
C ILE A 553 -3.95 -3.75 27.29
N ALA A 554 -4.12 -2.90 26.28
CA ALA A 554 -3.23 -1.78 26.02
C ALA A 554 -3.26 -0.75 27.16
N LEU A 555 -4.42 -0.46 27.73
CA LEU A 555 -4.59 0.41 28.89
C LEU A 555 -3.86 -0.14 30.11
N THR A 556 -4.04 -1.43 30.40
CA THR A 556 -3.36 -2.12 31.50
C THR A 556 -1.83 -2.08 31.32
N ALA A 557 -1.35 -2.35 30.08
CA ALA A 557 0.07 -2.27 29.77
C ALA A 557 0.64 -0.84 29.93
N ALA A 558 -0.10 0.17 29.49
CA ALA A 558 0.26 1.58 29.64
C ALA A 558 0.31 1.99 31.12
N PHE A 559 -0.64 1.52 31.94
CA PHE A 559 -0.69 1.76 33.38
C PHE A 559 0.54 1.13 34.10
N ILE A 560 0.84 -0.13 33.80
CA ILE A 560 2.03 -0.81 34.35
C ILE A 560 3.32 -0.09 33.92
N GLN A 561 3.39 0.38 32.68
CA GLN A 561 4.53 1.15 32.19
C GLN A 561 4.68 2.46 32.95
N TRP A 562 3.57 3.19 33.15
CA TRP A 562 3.57 4.43 33.91
C TRP A 562 4.06 4.22 35.35
N MET A 563 3.52 3.23 36.06
CA MET A 563 3.98 2.90 37.44
C MET A 563 5.49 2.61 37.50
N ARG A 564 6.03 1.89 36.51
CA ARG A 564 7.48 1.58 36.46
C ARG A 564 8.33 2.82 36.16
N GLU A 565 7.85 3.72 35.31
CA GLU A 565 8.56 4.95 34.98
C GLU A 565 8.51 5.93 36.14
N ASP A 566 7.39 6.06 36.81
CA ASP A 566 7.19 6.89 37.99
C ASP A 566 8.10 6.45 39.15
N LYS A 567 8.13 5.14 39.43
CA LYS A 567 9.06 4.56 40.42
C LYS A 567 10.53 4.89 40.11
N LYS A 568 10.95 4.76 38.85
CA LYS A 568 12.34 5.08 38.45
C LYS A 568 12.64 6.58 38.60
N GLU A 569 11.67 7.43 38.28
CA GLU A 569 11.85 8.87 38.44
C GLU A 569 11.95 9.25 39.93
N THR A 570 11.10 8.69 40.79
CA THR A 570 11.16 8.85 42.24
C THR A 570 12.55 8.43 42.75
N GLU A 571 13.02 7.22 42.41
CA GLU A 571 14.35 6.76 42.80
C GLU A 571 15.51 7.64 42.26
N ARG A 572 15.30 8.32 41.12
CA ARG A 572 16.26 9.27 40.55
C ARG A 572 16.29 10.57 41.35
N ILE A 573 15.11 11.08 41.73
CA ILE A 573 14.97 12.27 42.56
C ILE A 573 15.58 12.02 43.94
N ASP A 574 15.23 10.91 44.59
CA ASP A 574 15.75 10.53 45.89
C ASP A 574 17.28 10.43 45.89
N ARG A 575 17.86 9.80 44.84
CA ARG A 575 19.31 9.72 44.67
C ARG A 575 19.98 11.08 44.48
N LYS A 576 19.30 12.02 43.76
CA LYS A 576 19.79 13.40 43.61
C LYS A 576 19.77 14.14 44.95
N ALA A 577 18.65 14.02 45.68
CA ALA A 577 18.50 14.63 47.03
C ALA A 577 19.54 14.09 48.02
N ALA A 578 19.74 12.76 48.05
CA ALA A 578 20.75 12.14 48.89
C ALA A 578 22.19 12.60 48.55
N ARG A 579 22.51 12.79 47.27
CA ARG A 579 23.81 13.32 46.83
C ARG A 579 23.99 14.79 47.21
N ALA A 580 22.97 15.63 47.01
CA ALA A 580 23.01 17.04 47.41
C ALA A 580 23.23 17.19 48.92
N SER A 581 22.50 16.39 49.70
CA SER A 581 22.67 16.32 51.16
C SER A 581 24.07 15.88 51.58
N ALA A 582 24.64 14.85 50.91
CA ALA A 582 25.99 14.37 51.19
C ALA A 582 27.09 15.37 50.80
N MET A 583 26.82 16.30 49.87
CA MET A 583 27.72 17.39 49.46
C MET A 583 27.52 18.66 50.29
N GLY A 584 26.61 18.67 51.28
CA GLY A 584 26.26 19.85 52.04
C GLY A 584 25.47 20.91 51.29
N GLU A 585 24.93 20.54 50.12
CA GLU A 585 24.05 21.39 49.31
C GLU A 585 22.59 21.16 49.70
N SER A 586 21.79 22.25 49.81
CA SER A 586 20.35 22.11 50.00
C SER A 586 19.71 21.56 48.72
N ASP A 587 18.86 20.52 48.84
CA ASP A 587 18.10 19.99 47.70
C ASP A 587 17.05 20.99 47.24
N ASP A 588 16.42 20.73 46.10
CA ASP A 588 15.43 21.64 45.48
C ASP A 588 14.20 21.83 46.36
N LEU A 589 13.81 20.82 47.17
CA LEU A 589 12.71 20.90 48.13
C LEU A 589 13.07 21.77 49.30
N ALA A 590 14.30 21.65 49.86
CA ALA A 590 14.78 22.50 50.93
C ALA A 590 14.88 23.96 50.50
N LYS A 591 15.37 24.23 49.26
CA LYS A 591 15.37 25.59 48.68
C LYS A 591 13.96 26.16 48.51
N TYR A 592 13.03 25.35 48.05
CA TYR A 592 11.63 25.76 47.92
C TYR A 592 10.99 26.06 49.27
N ASN A 593 11.21 25.23 50.29
CA ASN A 593 10.71 25.45 51.64
C ASN A 593 11.34 26.69 52.28
N GLN A 594 12.65 26.94 52.02
CA GLN A 594 13.29 28.20 52.45
C GLN A 594 12.64 29.41 51.77
N PHE A 595 12.38 29.34 50.48
CA PHE A 595 11.69 30.39 49.76
C PHE A 595 10.28 30.65 50.31
N LEU A 596 9.49 29.61 50.59
CA LEU A 596 8.17 29.74 51.24
C LEU A 596 8.26 30.36 52.64
N ALA A 597 9.24 29.96 53.41
CA ALA A 597 9.50 30.53 54.75
C ALA A 597 9.88 32.02 54.65
N GLU A 598 10.66 32.41 53.66
CA GLU A 598 10.98 33.84 53.41
C GLU A 598 9.77 34.64 52.95
N LEU A 599 8.92 34.08 52.10
CA LEU A 599 7.64 34.72 51.71
C LEU A 599 6.74 34.94 52.90
N ALA A 600 6.53 33.92 53.73
CA ALA A 600 5.73 34.02 54.94
C ALA A 600 6.28 35.06 55.95
N ARG A 601 7.63 35.20 56.07
CA ARG A 601 8.27 36.24 56.88
C ARG A 601 8.06 37.65 56.32
N LYS A 602 8.06 37.79 54.98
CA LYS A 602 7.77 39.08 54.34
C LYS A 602 6.31 39.51 54.48
N GLU A 603 5.35 38.58 54.39
CA GLU A 603 3.95 38.83 54.64
C GLU A 603 3.67 39.23 56.09
N ASN A 604 4.28 38.55 57.09
CA ASN A 604 4.14 38.89 58.49
C ASN A 604 4.86 40.19 58.87
N LYS A 605 5.73 40.77 58.04
CA LYS A 605 6.35 42.09 58.27
C LYS A 605 5.54 43.25 57.67
N ASN A 606 4.64 42.93 56.74
CA ASN A 606 3.79 43.93 56.06
C ASN A 606 2.37 44.03 56.66
N ASN A 607 2.03 43.14 57.60
CA ASN A 607 0.90 43.24 58.51
C ASN A 607 1.33 43.71 59.90
#